data_8d49868ff4436f3cb3fe90b6169d30a4
#
_entry.id   8d49868ff4436f3cb3fe90b6169d30a4
#
_cell.length_a   1.000
_cell.length_b   1.000
_cell.length_c   1.000
_cell.angle_alpha   90.00
_cell.angle_beta   90.00
_cell.angle_gamma   90.00
#
_symmetry.space_group_name_H-M   'P 1'
#
loop_
_entity.id
_entity.type
_entity.pdbx_description
1 polymer ?
#
loop_
_entity_poly.entity_id
_entity_poly.type
_entity_poly.pdbx_seq_one_letter_code
_entity_poly.pdbx_strand_id
1 'polypeptide(L)'
;MKKFLSVVTIMLGFSAAYNTWADDSSTCGYSFTHKPFISPMIIADLETWESDNGEQIVSINLPESMGTNRYFGDYKASGVTKFDPAPTVTYEDDSCTQDNGGCMAPPYNSYMLLGKTADNVYALYTSDGGGGTGEFENLLLVTFEKSRGFKYDATHQTLTNDRPRCLITRLSEIPLGDRSVGDIAMKGNIITIHTTKDFGIWVFSTRENEVTEHIRVPTLDDLHGGE
;
A
#
# COMPACT_ATOMS: atom_id res chain seq x y z
N MET A 1 -15.43 -59.54 31.25
CA MET A 1 -15.86 -58.16 31.07
C MET A 1 -14.72 -57.37 30.44
N LYS A 2 -14.73 -57.10 29.14
CA LYS A 2 -13.73 -56.32 28.42
C LYS A 2 -14.25 -54.87 28.29
N LYS A 3 -13.55 -53.91 28.95
CA LYS A 3 -13.89 -52.50 28.82
C LYS A 3 -13.26 -51.97 27.52
N PHE A 4 -14.11 -51.55 26.57
CA PHE A 4 -13.68 -50.77 25.39
C PHE A 4 -13.44 -49.34 25.82
N LEU A 5 -12.21 -48.87 25.64
CA LEU A 5 -11.84 -47.44 25.77
C LEU A 5 -12.02 -46.79 24.43
N SER A 6 -13.03 -45.92 24.29
CA SER A 6 -13.28 -45.14 23.08
C SER A 6 -12.42 -43.91 23.11
N VAL A 7 -11.44 -43.84 22.23
CA VAL A 7 -10.61 -42.64 22.02
C VAL A 7 -11.34 -41.72 21.06
N VAL A 8 -11.86 -40.59 21.57
CA VAL A 8 -12.43 -39.53 20.76
C VAL A 8 -11.28 -38.64 20.32
N THR A 9 -10.90 -38.76 19.04
CA THR A 9 -9.94 -37.83 18.41
C THR A 9 -10.64 -36.53 18.02
N ILE A 10 -10.47 -35.47 18.79
CA ILE A 10 -10.94 -34.13 18.42
C ILE A 10 -9.96 -33.56 17.37
N MET A 11 -10.39 -33.60 16.11
CA MET A 11 -9.71 -32.83 15.05
C MET A 11 -10.03 -31.35 15.23
N LEU A 12 -9.11 -30.59 15.83
CA LEU A 12 -9.12 -29.13 15.80
C LEU A 12 -8.77 -28.71 14.37
N GLY A 13 -9.79 -28.47 13.57
CA GLY A 13 -9.65 -27.82 12.27
C GLY A 13 -9.19 -26.38 12.47
N PHE A 14 -7.91 -26.10 12.24
CA PHE A 14 -7.44 -24.77 12.02
C PHE A 14 -7.96 -24.32 10.63
N SER A 15 -9.12 -23.67 10.60
CA SER A 15 -9.51 -22.86 9.46
C SER A 15 -8.61 -21.62 9.46
N ALA A 16 -7.56 -21.65 8.66
CA ALA A 16 -6.88 -20.45 8.24
C ALA A 16 -7.95 -19.59 7.54
N ALA A 17 -8.36 -18.52 8.19
CA ALA A 17 -9.18 -17.50 7.55
C ALA A 17 -8.29 -16.84 6.48
N TYR A 18 -8.35 -17.40 5.26
CA TYR A 18 -7.88 -16.67 4.09
C TYR A 18 -8.78 -15.44 4.01
N ASN A 19 -8.19 -14.26 4.21
CA ASN A 19 -8.85 -13.02 3.88
C ASN A 19 -9.12 -13.06 2.37
N THR A 20 -10.34 -13.44 1.99
CA THR A 20 -10.78 -13.29 0.61
C THR A 20 -10.90 -11.78 0.39
N TRP A 21 -9.92 -11.21 -0.28
CA TRP A 21 -9.96 -9.85 -0.77
C TRP A 21 -11.10 -9.76 -1.79
N ALA A 22 -12.31 -9.52 -1.29
CA ALA A 22 -13.46 -9.28 -2.15
C ALA A 22 -13.22 -8.00 -2.94
N ASP A 23 -13.59 -8.03 -4.21
CA ASP A 23 -13.57 -6.87 -5.10
C ASP A 23 -14.28 -5.69 -4.41
N ASP A 24 -13.49 -4.70 -4.00
CA ASP A 24 -14.00 -3.61 -3.21
C ASP A 24 -14.53 -2.52 -4.14
N SER A 25 -15.85 -2.50 -4.31
CA SER A 25 -16.51 -1.46 -5.08
C SER A 25 -16.17 -0.03 -4.61
N SER A 26 -15.57 0.12 -3.42
CA SER A 26 -15.13 1.40 -2.87
C SER A 26 -13.97 2.00 -3.64
N THR A 27 -13.10 1.21 -4.26
CA THR A 27 -11.89 1.63 -4.98
C THR A 27 -12.12 2.04 -6.43
N CYS A 28 -13.38 2.21 -6.84
CA CYS A 28 -13.76 2.71 -8.17
C CYS A 28 -13.33 1.84 -9.37
N GLY A 29 -13.19 0.55 -9.16
CA GLY A 29 -12.80 -0.41 -10.19
C GLY A 29 -11.31 -0.61 -10.34
N TYR A 30 -10.49 0.05 -9.51
CA TYR A 30 -9.07 -0.24 -9.37
C TYR A 30 -8.82 -1.14 -8.14
N SER A 31 -7.65 -1.75 -8.06
CA SER A 31 -7.33 -2.64 -6.95
C SER A 31 -5.87 -2.52 -6.54
N PHE A 32 -5.59 -2.79 -5.26
CA PHE A 32 -4.22 -2.98 -4.75
C PHE A 32 -3.70 -4.39 -5.00
N THR A 33 -4.58 -5.37 -5.27
CA THR A 33 -4.22 -6.79 -5.26
C THR A 33 -4.45 -7.52 -6.58
N HIS A 34 -5.20 -6.93 -7.51
CA HIS A 34 -5.50 -7.51 -8.82
C HIS A 34 -5.70 -6.44 -9.90
N LYS A 35 -5.66 -6.82 -11.15
CA LYS A 35 -5.83 -5.88 -12.28
C LYS A 35 -7.28 -5.38 -12.39
N PRO A 36 -7.49 -4.11 -12.74
CA PRO A 36 -6.47 -3.09 -12.94
C PRO A 36 -5.90 -2.58 -11.61
N PHE A 37 -4.57 -2.69 -11.46
CA PHE A 37 -3.89 -2.20 -10.28
C PHE A 37 -3.90 -0.68 -10.20
N ILE A 38 -3.88 -0.13 -8.96
CA ILE A 38 -3.51 1.26 -8.74
C ILE A 38 -2.02 1.40 -9.06
N SER A 39 -1.65 2.46 -9.79
CA SER A 39 -0.25 2.69 -10.15
C SER A 39 0.62 2.89 -8.91
N PRO A 40 1.78 2.19 -8.78
CA PRO A 40 2.75 2.48 -7.73
C PRO A 40 3.24 3.92 -7.72
N MET A 41 3.27 4.58 -8.89
CA MET A 41 3.62 6.00 -8.99
C MET A 41 2.57 6.93 -8.35
N ILE A 42 1.29 6.53 -8.34
CA ILE A 42 0.25 7.27 -7.60
C ILE A 42 0.49 7.16 -6.10
N ILE A 43 0.90 5.98 -5.65
CA ILE A 43 1.20 5.75 -4.23
C ILE A 43 2.42 6.56 -3.81
N ALA A 44 3.49 6.54 -4.60
CA ALA A 44 4.69 7.35 -4.36
C ALA A 44 4.39 8.86 -4.32
N ASP A 45 3.54 9.37 -5.22
CA ASP A 45 3.15 10.78 -5.21
C ASP A 45 2.34 11.17 -3.96
N LEU A 46 1.60 10.23 -3.37
CA LEU A 46 0.89 10.47 -2.11
C LEU A 46 1.81 10.46 -0.89
N GLU A 47 3.02 9.92 -0.96
CA GLU A 47 3.94 9.87 0.16
C GLU A 47 4.61 11.23 0.41
N THR A 48 5.44 11.68 -0.52
CA THR A 48 6.34 12.81 -0.26
C THR A 48 6.33 13.89 -1.33
N TRP A 49 5.62 13.68 -2.45
CA TRP A 49 5.69 14.63 -3.55
C TRP A 49 5.01 15.96 -3.24
N GLU A 50 5.69 16.99 -3.64
CA GLU A 50 5.12 18.33 -3.74
C GLU A 50 4.66 18.58 -5.19
N SER A 51 3.54 19.28 -5.34
CA SER A 51 3.13 19.81 -6.64
C SER A 51 4.16 20.81 -7.17
N ASP A 52 4.06 21.21 -8.46
CA ASP A 52 4.92 22.24 -9.06
C ASP A 52 4.93 23.57 -8.28
N ASN A 53 3.94 23.78 -7.40
CA ASN A 53 3.84 24.97 -6.54
C ASN A 53 4.41 24.76 -5.12
N GLY A 54 5.01 23.61 -4.83
CA GLY A 54 5.51 23.24 -3.51
C GLY A 54 4.41 22.82 -2.52
N GLU A 55 3.21 22.55 -2.99
CA GLU A 55 2.13 22.03 -2.15
C GLU A 55 2.16 20.51 -2.13
N GLN A 56 1.95 19.92 -0.96
CA GLN A 56 1.95 18.48 -0.80
C GLN A 56 0.72 17.85 -1.47
N ILE A 57 0.93 16.77 -2.26
CA ILE A 57 -0.15 16.02 -2.88
C ILE A 57 -0.77 15.11 -1.82
N VAL A 58 -2.02 15.40 -1.44
CA VAL A 58 -2.75 14.61 -0.44
C VAL A 58 -3.88 13.78 -1.04
N SER A 59 -4.33 14.12 -2.25
CA SER A 59 -5.42 13.41 -2.95
C SER A 59 -5.20 13.38 -4.44
N ILE A 60 -5.48 12.22 -5.05
CA ILE A 60 -5.36 12.01 -6.51
C ILE A 60 -6.68 11.43 -7.03
N ASN A 61 -7.16 11.98 -8.16
CA ASN A 61 -8.37 11.49 -8.83
C ASN A 61 -8.02 10.33 -9.78
N LEU A 62 -8.28 9.09 -9.38
CA LEU A 62 -7.89 7.90 -10.12
C LEU A 62 -8.38 7.88 -11.58
N PRO A 63 -9.67 8.12 -11.90
CA PRO A 63 -10.15 8.09 -13.28
C PRO A 63 -9.44 9.08 -14.22
N GLU A 64 -8.94 10.20 -13.69
CA GLU A 64 -8.20 11.18 -14.46
C GLU A 64 -6.73 10.83 -14.58
N SER A 65 -6.14 10.36 -13.49
CA SER A 65 -4.70 10.17 -13.35
C SER A 65 -4.23 8.89 -14.04
N MET A 66 -4.96 7.79 -13.90
CA MET A 66 -4.57 6.47 -14.46
C MET A 66 -4.48 6.46 -16.01
N GLY A 67 -5.08 7.43 -16.68
CA GLY A 67 -4.99 7.60 -18.14
C GLY A 67 -3.88 8.54 -18.61
N THR A 68 -3.09 9.12 -17.71
CA THR A 68 -2.01 10.07 -18.03
C THR A 68 -0.67 9.36 -18.21
N ASN A 69 0.23 9.97 -18.99
CA ASN A 69 1.59 9.45 -19.19
C ASN A 69 2.40 9.37 -17.90
N ARG A 70 2.09 10.19 -16.89
CA ARG A 70 2.79 10.19 -15.60
C ARG A 70 2.65 8.87 -14.85
N TYR A 71 1.48 8.24 -14.95
CA TYR A 71 1.15 7.02 -14.20
C TYR A 71 0.99 5.79 -15.11
N PHE A 72 1.37 5.95 -16.37
CA PHE A 72 1.34 4.86 -17.33
C PHE A 72 2.63 4.06 -17.23
N GLY A 73 2.51 2.74 -17.17
CA GLY A 73 3.67 1.84 -17.15
C GLY A 73 3.25 0.39 -16.99
N ASP A 74 4.20 -0.50 -17.20
CA ASP A 74 4.04 -1.92 -16.95
C ASP A 74 4.36 -2.21 -15.49
N TYR A 75 3.32 -2.56 -14.74
CA TYR A 75 3.47 -2.94 -13.34
C TYR A 75 3.69 -4.44 -13.21
N LYS A 76 4.70 -4.82 -12.46
CA LYS A 76 4.96 -6.20 -12.08
C LYS A 76 4.23 -6.48 -10.76
N ALA A 77 3.58 -7.62 -10.64
CA ALA A 77 3.00 -8.07 -9.38
C ALA A 77 3.65 -9.40 -8.97
N SER A 78 4.17 -9.48 -7.76
CA SER A 78 4.68 -10.71 -7.17
C SER A 78 3.54 -11.67 -6.85
N GLY A 79 3.86 -12.95 -6.75
CA GLY A 79 2.90 -13.93 -6.21
C GLY A 79 2.70 -13.73 -4.70
N VAL A 80 1.51 -14.08 -4.22
CA VAL A 80 1.21 -14.18 -2.78
C VAL A 80 2.04 -15.32 -2.17
N THR A 81 2.71 -15.06 -1.07
CA THR A 81 3.49 -16.04 -0.33
C THR A 81 2.91 -16.27 1.07
N LYS A 82 3.54 -17.16 1.84
CA LYS A 82 3.14 -17.35 3.26
C LYS A 82 3.45 -16.10 4.10
N PHE A 83 4.46 -15.35 3.71
CA PHE A 83 4.93 -14.16 4.44
C PHE A 83 4.29 -12.88 3.90
N ASP A 84 4.00 -12.86 2.57
CA ASP A 84 3.38 -11.73 1.90
C ASP A 84 1.91 -12.07 1.60
N PRO A 85 0.96 -11.66 2.43
CA PRO A 85 -0.45 -12.04 2.30
C PRO A 85 -1.13 -11.43 1.07
N ALA A 86 -0.54 -10.39 0.49
CA ALA A 86 -0.98 -9.73 -0.74
C ALA A 86 0.19 -9.64 -1.74
N PRO A 87 -0.08 -9.46 -3.05
CA PRO A 87 0.98 -9.23 -4.02
C PRO A 87 1.65 -7.87 -3.76
N THR A 88 2.97 -7.83 -3.92
CA THR A 88 3.70 -6.56 -4.06
C THR A 88 3.58 -6.10 -5.51
N VAL A 89 3.06 -4.90 -5.72
CA VAL A 89 2.93 -4.28 -7.04
C VAL A 89 4.06 -3.29 -7.22
N THR A 90 4.88 -3.47 -8.25
CA THR A 90 6.11 -2.71 -8.47
C THR A 90 6.10 -2.06 -9.85
N TYR A 91 6.50 -0.80 -9.91
CA TYR A 91 6.94 -0.08 -11.10
C TYR A 91 8.47 0.06 -11.05
N GLU A 92 9.15 -0.29 -12.12
CA GLU A 92 10.60 -0.10 -12.28
C GLU A 92 10.85 0.88 -13.42
N ASP A 93 11.76 1.82 -13.21
CA ASP A 93 12.21 2.75 -14.26
C ASP A 93 13.43 2.18 -14.99
N ASP A 94 13.18 1.53 -16.11
CA ASP A 94 14.22 0.92 -16.94
C ASP A 94 15.09 1.96 -17.70
N SER A 95 14.81 3.25 -17.59
CA SER A 95 15.59 4.32 -18.23
C SER A 95 16.97 4.50 -17.60
N CYS A 96 17.15 4.09 -16.35
CA CYS A 96 18.41 4.17 -15.64
C CYS A 96 18.97 2.76 -15.34
N THR A 97 20.05 2.41 -16.02
CA THR A 97 20.79 1.17 -15.81
C THR A 97 22.27 1.45 -15.58
N GLN A 98 23.07 0.45 -15.22
CA GLN A 98 24.53 0.59 -15.08
C GLN A 98 25.18 1.11 -16.37
N ASP A 99 24.66 0.70 -17.53
CA ASP A 99 25.25 1.02 -18.83
C ASP A 99 24.89 2.41 -19.35
N ASN A 100 23.71 2.95 -19.00
CA ASN A 100 23.18 4.17 -19.58
C ASN A 100 22.92 5.33 -18.59
N GLY A 101 22.91 5.07 -17.29
CA GLY A 101 22.61 6.09 -16.29
C GLY A 101 23.43 6.02 -15.02
N GLY A 102 24.30 5.02 -14.90
CA GLY A 102 25.15 4.82 -13.71
C GLY A 102 24.38 4.36 -12.46
N CYS A 103 23.14 3.91 -12.62
CA CYS A 103 22.36 3.33 -11.53
C CYS A 103 22.88 1.93 -11.18
N MET A 104 22.96 1.62 -9.90
CA MET A 104 23.34 0.29 -9.42
C MET A 104 22.22 -0.74 -9.66
N ALA A 105 20.96 -0.28 -9.59
CA ALA A 105 19.76 -1.00 -9.92
C ALA A 105 18.75 -0.02 -10.56
N PRO A 106 17.73 -0.47 -11.33
CA PRO A 106 16.66 0.41 -11.77
C PRO A 106 15.95 1.06 -10.58
N PRO A 107 15.66 2.38 -10.62
CA PRO A 107 14.77 3.01 -9.66
C PRO A 107 13.41 2.32 -9.66
N TYR A 108 12.80 2.20 -8.49
CA TYR A 108 11.51 1.54 -8.38
C TYR A 108 10.63 2.18 -7.31
N ASN A 109 9.33 1.99 -7.47
CA ASN A 109 8.32 2.24 -6.44
C ASN A 109 7.46 0.99 -6.32
N SER A 110 7.19 0.57 -5.11
CA SER A 110 6.37 -0.60 -4.85
C SER A 110 5.41 -0.39 -3.68
N TYR A 111 4.34 -1.15 -3.65
CA TYR A 111 3.47 -1.25 -2.49
C TYR A 111 2.92 -2.65 -2.31
N MET A 112 2.56 -2.97 -1.07
CA MET A 112 1.82 -4.17 -0.67
C MET A 112 0.65 -3.77 0.24
N LEU A 113 -0.54 -4.27 -0.04
CA LEU A 113 -1.70 -4.07 0.83
C LEU A 113 -1.57 -4.95 2.08
N LEU A 114 -1.47 -4.34 3.26
CA LEU A 114 -1.46 -5.06 4.54
C LEU A 114 -2.87 -5.43 5.00
N GLY A 115 -3.83 -4.56 4.73
CA GLY A 115 -5.21 -4.75 5.12
C GLY A 115 -6.04 -3.48 5.03
N LYS A 116 -7.29 -3.59 5.49
CA LYS A 116 -8.17 -2.43 5.65
C LYS A 116 -8.98 -2.53 6.94
N THR A 117 -9.34 -1.39 7.50
CA THR A 117 -10.29 -1.30 8.61
C THR A 117 -11.73 -1.48 8.13
N ALA A 118 -12.67 -1.63 9.08
CA ALA A 118 -14.11 -1.69 8.78
C ALA A 118 -14.60 -0.40 8.07
N ASP A 119 -13.96 0.74 8.33
CA ASP A 119 -14.30 2.06 7.76
C ASP A 119 -13.58 2.34 6.44
N ASN A 120 -12.98 1.31 5.81
CA ASN A 120 -12.26 1.41 4.55
C ASN A 120 -11.03 2.35 4.60
N VAL A 121 -10.32 2.38 5.70
CA VAL A 121 -8.95 2.89 5.76
C VAL A 121 -8.02 1.74 5.35
N TYR A 122 -7.30 1.91 4.25
CA TYR A 122 -6.36 0.95 3.71
C TYR A 122 -4.97 1.22 4.23
N ALA A 123 -4.28 0.19 4.69
CA ALA A 123 -2.90 0.25 5.12
C ALA A 123 -2.01 -0.38 4.05
N LEU A 124 -1.07 0.38 3.54
CA LEU A 124 -0.10 -0.02 2.54
C LEU A 124 1.30 0.01 3.16
N TYR A 125 2.04 -1.06 2.97
CA TYR A 125 3.49 -1.04 3.10
C TYR A 125 4.06 -0.63 1.75
N THR A 126 4.92 0.37 1.74
CA THR A 126 5.55 0.89 0.52
C THR A 126 7.05 0.80 0.62
N SER A 127 7.71 0.67 -0.51
CA SER A 127 9.17 0.68 -0.61
C SER A 127 9.56 1.33 -1.91
N ASP A 128 10.56 2.19 -1.86
CA ASP A 128 11.14 2.84 -3.02
C ASP A 128 12.67 2.79 -3.00
N GLY A 129 13.26 2.79 -4.19
CA GLY A 129 14.68 2.84 -4.41
C GLY A 129 15.05 3.76 -5.57
N GLY A 130 15.93 4.73 -5.31
CA GLY A 130 16.37 5.71 -6.30
C GLY A 130 17.48 5.23 -7.24
N GLY A 131 17.72 3.91 -7.37
CA GLY A 131 18.79 3.36 -8.22
C GLY A 131 20.17 3.34 -7.56
N GLY A 132 20.27 3.73 -6.31
CA GLY A 132 21.46 3.59 -5.45
C GLY A 132 21.38 2.36 -4.55
N THR A 133 21.95 2.47 -3.34
CA THR A 133 21.92 1.42 -2.33
C THR A 133 20.83 1.61 -1.28
N GLY A 134 20.18 2.78 -1.23
CA GLY A 134 19.10 3.09 -0.30
C GLY A 134 17.78 2.45 -0.76
N GLU A 135 17.04 1.93 0.19
CA GLU A 135 15.67 1.43 0.03
C GLU A 135 14.83 1.98 1.17
N PHE A 136 13.93 2.90 0.86
CA PHE A 136 13.14 3.59 1.85
C PHE A 136 11.77 2.93 2.00
N GLU A 137 11.38 2.70 3.23
CA GLU A 137 10.19 1.96 3.58
C GLU A 137 9.25 2.86 4.37
N ASN A 138 7.94 2.82 4.03
CA ASN A 138 6.93 3.60 4.71
C ASN A 138 5.66 2.75 4.97
N LEU A 139 4.90 3.18 5.94
CA LEU A 139 3.52 2.76 6.16
C LEU A 139 2.61 3.91 5.74
N LEU A 140 1.85 3.71 4.67
CA LEU A 140 0.92 4.69 4.14
C LEU A 140 -0.52 4.29 4.45
N LEU A 141 -1.30 5.21 5.03
CA LEU A 141 -2.73 5.04 5.24
C LEU A 141 -3.51 5.87 4.24
N VAL A 142 -4.41 5.22 3.50
CA VAL A 142 -5.24 5.89 2.49
C VAL A 142 -6.71 5.54 2.63
N THR A 143 -7.56 6.41 2.10
CA THR A 143 -8.99 6.18 1.94
C THR A 143 -9.46 6.55 0.54
N PHE A 144 -10.69 6.16 0.20
CA PHE A 144 -11.31 6.50 -1.08
C PHE A 144 -12.61 7.27 -0.88
N GLU A 145 -12.77 8.31 -1.68
CA GLU A 145 -14.02 9.07 -1.75
C GLU A 145 -14.54 9.06 -3.18
N LYS A 146 -15.81 8.65 -3.34
CA LYS A 146 -16.54 8.74 -4.60
C LYS A 146 -17.39 9.98 -4.62
N SER A 147 -17.22 10.78 -5.66
CA SER A 147 -17.99 11.99 -5.85
C SER A 147 -18.24 12.25 -7.34
N ARG A 148 -18.93 13.34 -7.64
CA ARG A 148 -19.08 13.84 -9.00
C ARG A 148 -18.44 15.20 -9.11
N GLY A 149 -17.69 15.39 -10.18
CA GLY A 149 -17.11 16.68 -10.53
C GLY A 149 -17.84 17.33 -11.71
N PHE A 150 -17.47 18.56 -11.96
CA PHE A 150 -18.01 19.29 -13.09
C PHE A 150 -17.33 18.89 -14.40
N LYS A 151 -18.13 18.78 -15.45
CA LYS A 151 -17.69 18.62 -16.83
C LYS A 151 -18.23 19.79 -17.63
N TYR A 152 -17.33 20.48 -18.33
CA TYR A 152 -17.74 21.54 -19.25
C TYR A 152 -18.06 20.93 -20.63
N ASP A 153 -19.28 21.16 -21.10
CA ASP A 153 -19.68 20.85 -22.46
C ASP A 153 -19.49 22.11 -23.32
N ALA A 154 -18.43 22.11 -24.12
CA ALA A 154 -18.09 23.23 -24.98
C ALA A 154 -19.13 23.47 -26.10
N THR A 155 -19.87 22.44 -26.53
CA THR A 155 -20.91 22.54 -27.58
C THR A 155 -22.13 23.29 -27.07
N HIS A 156 -22.54 23.01 -25.83
CA HIS A 156 -23.73 23.63 -25.24
C HIS A 156 -23.38 24.76 -24.25
N GLN A 157 -22.07 25.02 -24.04
CA GLN A 157 -21.56 26.01 -23.09
C GLN A 157 -22.12 25.83 -21.66
N THR A 158 -22.32 24.59 -21.25
CA THR A 158 -22.91 24.25 -19.96
C THR A 158 -21.93 23.49 -19.07
N LEU A 159 -22.09 23.65 -17.76
CA LEU A 159 -21.44 22.82 -16.75
C LEU A 159 -22.41 21.75 -16.27
N THR A 160 -22.01 20.51 -16.39
CA THR A 160 -22.75 19.37 -15.83
C THR A 160 -21.98 18.78 -14.66
N ASN A 161 -22.68 18.25 -13.65
CA ASN A 161 -22.07 17.58 -12.49
C ASN A 161 -22.17 16.05 -12.69
N ASP A 162 -21.60 15.56 -13.80
CA ASP A 162 -21.71 14.16 -14.20
C ASP A 162 -20.35 13.46 -14.37
N ARG A 163 -19.24 14.19 -14.17
CA ARG A 163 -17.90 13.61 -14.25
C ARG A 163 -17.62 12.74 -13.04
N PRO A 164 -17.42 11.42 -13.21
CA PRO A 164 -17.06 10.57 -12.09
C PRO A 164 -15.74 11.00 -11.46
N ARG A 165 -15.70 11.10 -10.16
CA ARG A 165 -14.49 11.33 -9.38
C ARG A 165 -14.33 10.20 -8.36
N CYS A 166 -13.13 9.70 -8.24
CA CYS A 166 -12.72 8.77 -7.23
C CYS A 166 -11.37 9.22 -6.69
N LEU A 167 -11.40 9.86 -5.55
CA LEU A 167 -10.20 10.35 -4.89
C LEU A 167 -9.61 9.25 -4.04
N ILE A 168 -8.34 8.92 -4.25
CA ILE A 168 -7.51 8.27 -3.25
C ILE A 168 -6.85 9.39 -2.44
N THR A 169 -6.99 9.33 -1.13
CA THR A 169 -6.53 10.39 -0.22
C THR A 169 -5.64 9.79 0.84
N ARG A 170 -4.46 10.39 1.03
CA ARG A 170 -3.57 10.08 2.13
C ARG A 170 -4.13 10.60 3.44
N LEU A 171 -4.22 9.73 4.44
CA LEU A 171 -4.59 10.08 5.82
C LEU A 171 -3.36 10.26 6.71
N SER A 172 -2.36 9.40 6.53
CA SER A 172 -1.12 9.43 7.30
C SER A 172 -0.02 8.69 6.57
N GLU A 173 1.22 9.07 6.88
CA GLU A 173 2.44 8.41 6.44
C GLU A 173 3.36 8.28 7.64
N ILE A 174 3.96 7.10 7.81
CA ILE A 174 4.88 6.79 8.88
C ILE A 174 6.14 6.22 8.25
N PRO A 175 7.25 6.97 8.25
CA PRO A 175 8.53 6.45 7.76
C PRO A 175 9.02 5.31 8.64
N LEU A 176 9.39 4.19 8.01
CA LEU A 176 9.89 3.00 8.71
C LEU A 176 11.43 2.90 8.66
N GLY A 177 12.05 3.57 7.69
CA GLY A 177 13.52 3.65 7.57
C GLY A 177 14.07 3.07 6.28
N ASP A 178 15.36 2.74 6.28
CA ASP A 178 16.08 2.13 5.15
C ASP A 178 16.30 0.65 5.49
N ARG A 179 15.57 -0.26 4.81
CA ARG A 179 15.63 -1.73 5.00
C ARG A 179 15.52 -2.17 6.45
N SER A 180 14.73 -1.48 7.23
CA SER A 180 14.60 -1.71 8.66
C SER A 180 13.48 -2.68 9.02
N VAL A 181 12.55 -2.94 8.08
CA VAL A 181 11.40 -3.80 8.31
C VAL A 181 11.76 -5.26 8.03
N GLY A 182 11.72 -6.10 9.07
CA GLY A 182 11.90 -7.54 8.93
C GLY A 182 10.61 -8.27 8.60
N ASP A 183 9.50 -7.84 9.19
CA ASP A 183 8.16 -8.38 8.96
C ASP A 183 7.09 -7.34 9.35
N ILE A 184 6.01 -7.29 8.57
CA ILE A 184 4.91 -6.37 8.82
C ILE A 184 3.57 -7.08 8.54
N ALA A 185 2.62 -6.96 9.45
CA ALA A 185 1.31 -7.58 9.29
C ALA A 185 0.21 -6.74 9.94
N MET A 186 -1.00 -6.80 9.36
CA MET A 186 -2.19 -6.17 9.93
C MET A 186 -3.20 -7.21 10.39
N LYS A 187 -3.74 -7.01 11.61
CA LYS A 187 -4.84 -7.81 12.14
C LYS A 187 -5.91 -6.89 12.74
N GLY A 188 -7.07 -6.88 12.14
CA GLY A 188 -8.10 -5.89 12.46
C GLY A 188 -7.61 -4.48 12.12
N ASN A 189 -7.54 -3.60 13.09
CA ASN A 189 -6.98 -2.25 12.95
C ASN A 189 -5.63 -2.06 13.67
N ILE A 190 -4.91 -3.14 13.93
CA ILE A 190 -3.57 -3.10 14.54
C ILE A 190 -2.57 -3.61 13.51
N ILE A 191 -1.55 -2.81 13.24
CA ILE A 191 -0.38 -3.18 12.44
C ILE A 191 0.74 -3.51 13.42
N THR A 192 1.35 -4.66 13.22
CA THR A 192 2.53 -5.12 13.96
C THR A 192 3.72 -5.05 13.02
N ILE A 193 4.77 -4.37 13.44
CA ILE A 193 6.01 -4.19 12.69
C ILE A 193 7.15 -4.76 13.51
N HIS A 194 7.92 -5.65 12.90
CA HIS A 194 9.18 -6.14 13.44
C HIS A 194 10.32 -5.43 12.71
N THR A 195 11.03 -4.56 13.42
CA THR A 195 12.16 -3.81 12.84
C THR A 195 13.48 -4.35 13.39
N THR A 196 14.51 -4.29 12.55
CA THR A 196 15.89 -4.51 12.98
C THR A 196 16.53 -3.16 13.28
N LYS A 197 17.09 -2.96 14.46
CA LYS A 197 17.73 -1.69 14.86
C LYS A 197 19.13 -1.46 14.27
N ASP A 198 19.46 -2.06 13.15
CA ASP A 198 20.76 -1.82 12.53
C ASP A 198 20.70 -0.62 11.57
N PHE A 199 20.72 0.57 12.17
CA PHE A 199 21.03 1.79 11.45
C PHE A 199 22.52 1.83 11.12
N GLY A 200 22.86 1.48 9.91
CA GLY A 200 24.07 1.96 9.26
C GLY A 200 25.27 1.03 9.30
N ILE A 201 25.75 0.76 8.11
CA ILE A 201 27.14 0.41 7.78
C ILE A 201 27.64 -0.91 8.37
N TRP A 202 27.41 -2.02 7.64
CA TRP A 202 28.27 -3.22 7.67
C TRP A 202 28.49 -3.87 9.06
N VAL A 203 27.43 -4.12 9.78
CA VAL A 203 27.51 -4.97 10.98
C VAL A 203 26.63 -6.20 10.76
N PHE A 204 27.22 -7.36 10.87
CA PHE A 204 26.48 -8.64 10.90
C PHE A 204 25.53 -8.61 12.10
N SER A 205 24.23 -8.43 11.80
CA SER A 205 23.19 -8.36 12.81
C SER A 205 23.16 -9.63 13.64
N THR A 206 23.35 -9.49 14.92
CA THR A 206 22.91 -10.49 15.88
C THR A 206 21.48 -10.14 16.27
N ARG A 207 20.57 -11.11 16.29
CA ARG A 207 19.12 -11.01 16.57
C ARG A 207 18.72 -10.24 17.84
N GLU A 208 19.66 -9.67 18.57
CA GLU A 208 19.47 -9.04 19.88
C GLU A 208 18.83 -7.63 19.83
N ASN A 209 18.61 -7.07 18.62
CA ASN A 209 18.10 -5.71 18.42
C ASN A 209 16.74 -5.64 17.71
N GLU A 210 15.99 -6.73 17.64
CA GLU A 210 14.64 -6.70 17.10
C GLU A 210 13.69 -5.92 18.01
N VAL A 211 12.99 -4.96 17.45
CA VAL A 211 11.94 -4.19 18.11
C VAL A 211 10.60 -4.53 17.47
N THR A 212 9.62 -4.81 18.29
CA THR A 212 8.24 -4.98 17.84
C THR A 212 7.44 -3.73 18.17
N GLU A 213 6.87 -3.11 17.18
CA GLU A 213 5.99 -1.96 17.33
C GLU A 213 4.56 -2.32 16.95
N HIS A 214 3.60 -1.72 17.65
CA HIS A 214 2.18 -1.88 17.35
C HIS A 214 1.59 -0.50 17.04
N ILE A 215 1.10 -0.34 15.82
CA ILE A 215 0.46 0.88 15.36
C ILE A 215 -1.04 0.62 15.22
N ARG A 216 -1.85 1.42 15.93
CA ARG A 216 -3.29 1.40 15.73
C ARG A 216 -3.64 2.29 14.54
N VAL A 217 -4.26 1.70 13.53
CA VAL A 217 -4.85 2.45 12.42
C VAL A 217 -6.09 3.18 12.94
N PRO A 218 -6.16 4.53 12.83
CA PRO A 218 -7.33 5.27 13.24
C PRO A 218 -8.55 4.89 12.39
N THR A 219 -9.73 4.94 12.99
CA THR A 219 -10.99 4.86 12.26
C THR A 219 -11.32 6.23 11.67
N LEU A 220 -12.23 6.28 10.68
CA LEU A 220 -12.67 7.58 10.14
C LEU A 220 -13.35 8.43 11.23
N ASP A 221 -14.03 7.82 12.19
CA ASP A 221 -14.63 8.52 13.34
C ASP A 221 -13.56 9.13 14.25
N ASP A 222 -12.41 8.45 14.45
CA ASP A 222 -11.28 9.01 15.21
C ASP A 222 -10.72 10.29 14.53
N LEU A 223 -10.79 10.39 13.20
CA LEU A 223 -10.27 11.52 12.43
C LEU A 223 -11.25 12.70 12.37
N HIS A 224 -12.56 12.47 12.50
CA HIS A 224 -13.61 13.50 12.45
C HIS A 224 -14.12 13.93 13.82
N GLY A 225 -13.77 13.23 14.88
CA GLY A 225 -14.25 13.46 16.26
C GLY A 225 -13.49 14.52 17.06
N GLY A 226 -12.65 15.32 16.43
CA GLY A 226 -11.80 16.35 17.07
C GLY A 226 -12.34 17.79 16.99
N GLU A 227 -13.66 17.99 16.76
CA GLU A 227 -14.30 19.31 16.81
C GLU A 227 -14.98 19.59 18.16
#